data_a247bde1c6356de7d9ce5a6829795b05
#
_entry.id   a247bde1c6356de7d9ce5a6829795b05
#
_cell.length_a   1.000
_cell.length_b   1.000
_cell.length_c   1.000
_cell.angle_alpha   90.00
_cell.angle_beta   90.00
_cell.angle_gamma   90.00
#
_symmetry.space_group_name_H-M   'P 1'
#
loop_
_entity.id
_entity.type
_entity.pdbx_description
1 polymer ?
#
loop_
_entity_poly.entity_id
_entity_poly.type
_entity_poly.pdbx_seq_one_letter_code
_entity_poly.pdbx_strand_id
1 'polypeptide(L)'
;MITASTSPRKFAGYQIPITTVQTARWHVVSITQRSDAHAVEWLTRGGFETYYPQLRDMRPVPQRRRSPRQRKAVFTPMEPVVIPLFPRYVFVRFDPLAQPGWHAAFTRAGAAGLLCHGRQPAVIADADLALWRNLEIDGAIPGATPTRFVIPVGAQVRIMEGIFAGQDVTVQRGIDVPLGELDDRARIVVLAHLFGRANPVEVDLGQVIVTQSGSLR
;
A
#
# COMPACT_ATOMS: atom_id res chain seq x y z
N MET A 1 -10.63 -1.21 -41.81
CA MET A 1 -12.06 -1.04 -41.47
C MET A 1 -12.42 -2.13 -40.47
N ILE A 2 -12.48 -1.80 -39.20
CA ILE A 2 -12.94 -2.71 -38.14
C ILE A 2 -14.22 -2.09 -37.61
N THR A 3 -15.35 -2.61 -38.02
CA THR A 3 -16.66 -2.26 -37.48
C THR A 3 -16.86 -3.00 -36.17
N ALA A 4 -16.63 -2.31 -35.04
CA ALA A 4 -17.02 -2.82 -33.74
C ALA A 4 -18.54 -2.63 -33.57
N SER A 5 -19.27 -3.72 -33.70
CA SER A 5 -20.68 -3.80 -33.31
C SER A 5 -20.74 -3.86 -31.78
N THR A 6 -21.11 -2.75 -31.17
CA THR A 6 -21.26 -2.68 -29.71
C THR A 6 -22.73 -2.64 -29.36
N SER A 7 -23.27 -3.75 -28.88
CA SER A 7 -24.62 -3.80 -28.31
C SER A 7 -24.67 -3.00 -27.00
N PRO A 8 -25.67 -2.12 -26.83
CA PRO A 8 -25.81 -1.35 -25.58
C PRO A 8 -26.25 -2.27 -24.44
N ARG A 9 -25.46 -2.32 -23.37
CA ARG A 9 -25.82 -3.03 -22.13
C ARG A 9 -26.78 -2.17 -21.31
N LYS A 10 -27.98 -2.68 -21.05
CA LYS A 10 -28.99 -2.02 -20.20
C LYS A 10 -28.65 -2.27 -18.73
N PHE A 11 -28.47 -1.22 -17.98
CA PHE A 11 -28.31 -1.27 -16.53
C PHE A 11 -29.43 -0.45 -15.89
N ALA A 12 -30.39 -1.11 -15.22
CA ALA A 12 -31.48 -0.50 -14.42
C ALA A 12 -32.10 0.76 -15.04
N GLY A 13 -32.42 0.74 -16.34
CA GLY A 13 -33.05 1.86 -17.05
C GLY A 13 -32.12 3.01 -17.46
N TYR A 14 -30.82 2.89 -17.18
CA TYR A 14 -29.83 3.90 -17.55
C TYR A 14 -28.96 3.36 -18.70
N GLN A 15 -29.07 3.96 -19.88
CA GLN A 15 -28.13 3.72 -20.97
C GLN A 15 -27.00 4.72 -20.86
N ILE A 16 -25.78 4.25 -20.60
CA ILE A 16 -24.58 5.07 -20.74
C ILE A 16 -24.16 4.96 -22.21
N PRO A 17 -24.25 6.04 -23.00
CA PRO A 17 -23.77 5.99 -24.39
C PRO A 17 -22.25 5.78 -24.36
N ILE A 18 -21.80 4.67 -24.96
CA ILE A 18 -20.36 4.45 -25.18
C ILE A 18 -19.99 5.28 -26.41
N THR A 19 -19.88 6.58 -26.22
CA THR A 19 -19.44 7.46 -27.30
C THR A 19 -18.25 8.28 -26.79
N THR A 20 -17.18 8.16 -27.50
CA THR A 20 -16.01 9.02 -27.52
C THR A 20 -14.92 8.67 -26.48
N VAL A 21 -14.16 7.64 -26.79
CA VAL A 21 -12.95 7.21 -26.07
C VAL A 21 -11.85 8.28 -26.05
N GLN A 22 -11.92 9.33 -26.87
CA GLN A 22 -10.85 10.32 -27.01
C GLN A 22 -10.83 11.42 -25.94
N THR A 23 -11.92 11.66 -25.23
CA THR A 23 -12.00 12.69 -24.17
C THR A 23 -12.03 12.09 -22.76
N ALA A 24 -12.26 10.80 -22.63
CA ALA A 24 -12.28 10.11 -21.36
C ALA A 24 -10.89 10.09 -20.71
N ARG A 25 -10.83 10.57 -19.48
CA ARG A 25 -9.60 10.63 -18.68
C ARG A 25 -9.74 9.82 -17.40
N TRP A 26 -8.62 9.43 -16.84
CA TRP A 26 -8.59 8.77 -15.54
C TRP A 26 -8.81 9.75 -14.41
N HIS A 27 -9.77 9.42 -13.57
CA HIS A 27 -10.10 10.16 -12.36
C HIS A 27 -9.99 9.24 -11.15
N VAL A 28 -9.73 9.85 -10.00
CA VAL A 28 -9.70 9.13 -8.72
C VAL A 28 -11.05 9.26 -8.05
N VAL A 29 -11.66 8.14 -7.76
CA VAL A 29 -12.96 8.03 -7.07
C VAL A 29 -12.74 7.59 -5.65
N SER A 30 -13.23 8.37 -4.69
CA SER A 30 -13.21 8.02 -3.27
C SER A 30 -14.38 7.10 -2.92
N ILE A 31 -14.12 6.02 -2.20
CA ILE A 31 -15.11 5.02 -1.79
C ILE A 31 -15.39 5.15 -0.29
N THR A 32 -16.66 5.25 0.07
CA THR A 32 -17.10 5.34 1.48
C THR A 32 -17.56 4.01 2.05
N GLN A 33 -17.97 3.08 1.20
CA GLN A 33 -18.44 1.76 1.63
C GLN A 33 -17.29 0.89 2.15
N ARG A 34 -17.66 -0.15 2.89
CA ARG A 34 -16.71 -1.06 3.55
C ARG A 34 -15.92 -1.94 2.58
N SER A 35 -16.34 -2.05 1.33
CA SER A 35 -15.72 -2.94 0.35
C SER A 35 -15.43 -2.19 -0.95
N ASP A 36 -14.16 -1.87 -1.15
CA ASP A 36 -13.66 -1.27 -2.39
C ASP A 36 -13.89 -2.22 -3.59
N ALA A 37 -13.71 -3.53 -3.38
CA ALA A 37 -13.94 -4.54 -4.42
C ALA A 37 -15.39 -4.53 -4.93
N HIS A 38 -16.37 -4.36 -4.05
CA HIS A 38 -17.77 -4.24 -4.42
C HIS A 38 -18.02 -2.98 -5.27
N ALA A 39 -17.39 -1.86 -4.89
CA ALA A 39 -17.49 -0.63 -5.66
C ALA A 39 -16.91 -0.78 -7.08
N VAL A 40 -15.74 -1.43 -7.19
CA VAL A 40 -15.11 -1.76 -8.49
C VAL A 40 -16.04 -2.60 -9.34
N GLU A 41 -16.64 -3.66 -8.76
CA GLU A 41 -17.57 -4.52 -9.49
C GLU A 41 -18.80 -3.75 -10.01
N TRP A 42 -19.39 -2.89 -9.18
CA TRP A 42 -20.52 -2.06 -9.57
C TRP A 42 -20.18 -1.06 -10.66
N LEU A 43 -19.04 -0.39 -10.56
CA LEU A 43 -18.58 0.56 -11.58
C LEU A 43 -18.29 -0.15 -12.90
N THR A 44 -17.61 -1.29 -12.85
CA THR A 44 -17.33 -2.10 -14.05
C THR A 44 -18.60 -2.61 -14.72
N ARG A 45 -19.59 -3.09 -13.93
CA ARG A 45 -20.92 -3.48 -14.46
C ARG A 45 -21.67 -2.28 -15.03
N GLY A 46 -21.46 -1.09 -14.49
CA GLY A 46 -22.00 0.17 -15.01
C GLY A 46 -21.37 0.62 -16.32
N GLY A 47 -20.39 -0.10 -16.85
CA GLY A 47 -19.72 0.20 -18.13
C GLY A 47 -18.55 1.16 -18.00
N PHE A 48 -18.09 1.47 -16.79
CA PHE A 48 -16.89 2.26 -16.59
C PHE A 48 -15.65 1.38 -16.71
N GLU A 49 -14.60 1.89 -17.33
CA GLU A 49 -13.27 1.30 -17.26
C GLU A 49 -12.70 1.63 -15.88
N THR A 50 -12.40 0.60 -15.11
CA THR A 50 -11.88 0.75 -13.74
C THR A 50 -10.48 0.17 -13.62
N TYR A 51 -9.67 0.79 -12.77
CA TYR A 51 -8.39 0.26 -12.36
C TYR A 51 -8.26 0.35 -10.84
N TYR A 52 -7.94 -0.79 -10.23
CA TYR A 52 -7.85 -0.94 -8.78
C TYR A 52 -6.59 -1.73 -8.45
N PRO A 53 -5.42 -1.04 -8.38
CA PRO A 53 -4.16 -1.70 -8.16
C PRO A 53 -4.12 -2.36 -6.78
N GLN A 54 -3.63 -3.57 -6.79
CA GLN A 54 -3.48 -4.40 -5.59
C GLN A 54 -2.00 -4.63 -5.29
N LEU A 55 -1.69 -4.74 -4.00
CA LEU A 55 -0.37 -5.04 -3.49
C LEU A 55 -0.39 -6.41 -2.83
N ARG A 56 0.58 -7.26 -3.16
CA ARG A 56 0.81 -8.51 -2.45
C ARG A 56 1.71 -8.23 -1.25
N ASP A 57 1.17 -8.42 -0.05
CA ASP A 57 1.82 -8.13 1.22
C ASP A 57 1.87 -9.37 2.11
N MET A 58 2.73 -9.37 3.12
CA MET A 58 2.78 -10.43 4.12
C MET A 58 2.22 -9.92 5.44
N ARG A 59 1.23 -10.61 5.99
CA ARG A 59 0.61 -10.21 7.26
C ARG A 59 0.62 -11.33 8.29
N PRO A 60 0.66 -10.95 9.58
CA PRO A 60 0.57 -11.92 10.65
C PRO A 60 -0.72 -12.72 10.58
N VAL A 61 -0.61 -14.05 10.63
CA VAL A 61 -1.79 -14.91 10.74
C VAL A 61 -2.54 -14.57 12.03
N PRO A 62 -3.85 -14.22 11.97
CA PRO A 62 -4.62 -13.92 13.16
C PRO A 62 -4.61 -15.06 14.16
N GLN A 63 -4.51 -14.76 15.45
CA GLN A 63 -4.39 -15.79 16.51
C GLN A 63 -5.48 -16.88 16.43
N ARG A 64 -6.73 -16.50 16.10
CA ARG A 64 -7.86 -17.43 15.94
C ARG A 64 -7.67 -18.45 14.82
N ARG A 65 -6.86 -18.14 13.79
CA ARG A 65 -6.55 -19.05 12.66
C ARG A 65 -5.26 -19.84 12.85
N ARG A 66 -4.47 -19.54 13.89
CA ARG A 66 -3.22 -20.24 14.17
C ARG A 66 -3.48 -21.65 14.68
N SER A 67 -2.75 -22.61 14.15
CA SER A 67 -2.72 -23.98 14.67
C SER A 67 -2.13 -24.02 16.09
N PRO A 68 -2.36 -25.09 16.88
CA PRO A 68 -1.74 -25.23 18.20
C PRO A 68 -0.21 -25.12 18.20
N ARG A 69 0.45 -25.61 17.14
CA ARG A 69 1.91 -25.48 16.96
C ARG A 69 2.30 -24.03 16.69
N GLN A 70 1.56 -23.33 15.83
CA GLN A 70 1.79 -21.93 15.50
C GLN A 70 1.55 -20.99 16.69
N ARG A 71 0.64 -21.34 17.62
CA ARG A 71 0.39 -20.55 18.85
C ARG A 71 1.52 -20.65 19.86
N LYS A 72 2.26 -21.77 19.82
CA LYS A 72 3.43 -22.01 20.68
C LYS A 72 4.75 -21.60 20.03
N ALA A 73 4.71 -21.20 18.76
CA ALA A 73 5.92 -20.77 18.06
C ALA A 73 6.41 -19.41 18.63
N VAL A 74 7.71 -19.29 18.74
CA VAL A 74 8.39 -18.07 19.18
C VAL A 74 8.23 -16.94 18.15
N PHE A 75 8.00 -17.28 16.88
CA PHE A 75 7.79 -16.34 15.80
C PHE A 75 6.31 -16.25 15.40
N THR A 76 5.90 -15.09 14.94
CA THR A 76 4.56 -14.89 14.40
C THR A 76 4.48 -15.42 12.98
N PRO A 77 3.65 -16.45 12.70
CA PRO A 77 3.51 -16.95 11.34
C PRO A 77 2.90 -15.88 10.44
N MET A 78 3.48 -15.70 9.24
CA MET A 78 3.04 -14.73 8.23
C MET A 78 2.31 -15.46 7.10
N GLU A 79 1.33 -14.78 6.50
CA GLU A 79 0.61 -15.28 5.33
C GLU A 79 0.61 -14.21 4.22
N PRO A 80 0.71 -14.60 2.94
CA PRO A 80 0.54 -13.67 1.85
C PRO A 80 -0.92 -13.21 1.79
N VAL A 81 -1.11 -11.90 1.67
CA VAL A 81 -2.42 -11.27 1.48
C VAL A 81 -2.35 -10.31 0.31
N VAL A 82 -3.47 -10.14 -0.36
CA VAL A 82 -3.62 -9.12 -1.40
C VAL A 82 -4.47 -8.00 -0.82
N ILE A 83 -3.92 -6.80 -0.84
CA ILE A 83 -4.56 -5.61 -0.30
C ILE A 83 -4.58 -4.50 -1.37
N PRO A 84 -5.51 -3.55 -1.30
CA PRO A 84 -5.48 -2.41 -2.21
C PRO A 84 -4.20 -1.58 -2.00
N LEU A 85 -3.56 -1.16 -3.11
CA LEU A 85 -2.43 -0.24 -3.06
C LEU A 85 -2.86 1.12 -2.51
N PHE A 86 -4.05 1.57 -2.89
CA PHE A 86 -4.68 2.79 -2.40
C PHE A 86 -6.02 2.46 -1.76
N PRO A 87 -6.08 2.17 -0.45
CA PRO A 87 -7.32 1.86 0.23
C PRO A 87 -8.34 2.98 0.05
N ARG A 88 -9.57 2.62 -0.29
CA ARG A 88 -10.70 3.54 -0.50
C ARG A 88 -10.61 4.43 -1.75
N TYR A 89 -9.69 4.17 -2.68
CA TYR A 89 -9.61 4.86 -3.95
C TYR A 89 -9.64 3.87 -5.11
N VAL A 90 -10.40 4.24 -6.13
CA VAL A 90 -10.51 3.48 -7.40
C VAL A 90 -10.26 4.45 -8.54
N PHE A 91 -9.46 4.06 -9.50
CA PHE A 91 -9.27 4.82 -10.72
C PHE A 91 -10.36 4.46 -11.73
N VAL A 92 -11.01 5.47 -12.29
CA VAL A 92 -12.12 5.30 -13.23
C VAL A 92 -11.88 6.19 -14.45
N ARG A 93 -11.95 5.59 -15.64
CA ARG A 93 -11.82 6.33 -16.89
C ARG A 93 -13.17 6.70 -17.42
N PHE A 94 -13.44 7.98 -17.54
CA PHE A 94 -14.67 8.51 -18.11
C PHE A 94 -14.53 10.01 -18.44
N ASP A 95 -15.53 10.53 -19.15
CA ASP A 95 -15.67 11.97 -19.39
C ASP A 95 -16.89 12.50 -18.60
N PRO A 96 -16.67 13.34 -17.57
CA PRO A 96 -17.77 13.91 -16.77
C PRO A 96 -18.76 14.73 -17.57
N LEU A 97 -18.34 15.31 -18.70
CA LEU A 97 -19.19 16.13 -19.56
C LEU A 97 -19.98 15.29 -20.56
N ALA A 98 -19.38 14.22 -21.09
CA ALA A 98 -19.99 13.34 -22.08
C ALA A 98 -20.91 12.27 -21.47
N GLN A 99 -20.82 12.02 -20.17
CA GLN A 99 -21.57 10.96 -19.46
C GLN A 99 -22.46 11.57 -18.36
N PRO A 100 -23.56 12.26 -18.74
CA PRO A 100 -24.48 12.78 -17.73
C PRO A 100 -25.08 11.60 -16.94
N GLY A 101 -25.06 11.69 -15.60
CA GLY A 101 -25.56 10.62 -14.73
C GLY A 101 -24.48 9.74 -14.08
N TRP A 102 -23.21 9.99 -14.35
CA TRP A 102 -22.11 9.31 -13.66
C TRP A 102 -22.24 9.43 -12.13
N HIS A 103 -22.76 10.55 -11.61
CA HIS A 103 -23.03 10.75 -10.18
C HIS A 103 -23.93 9.65 -9.59
N ALA A 104 -25.01 9.31 -10.29
CA ALA A 104 -25.95 8.29 -9.81
C ALA A 104 -25.29 6.89 -9.81
N ALA A 105 -24.47 6.59 -10.82
CA ALA A 105 -23.72 5.35 -10.88
C ALA A 105 -22.70 5.25 -9.74
N PHE A 106 -21.99 6.32 -9.46
CA PHE A 106 -20.99 6.38 -8.39
C PHE A 106 -21.62 6.28 -7.01
N THR A 107 -22.74 6.98 -6.77
CA THR A 107 -23.50 6.87 -5.53
C THR A 107 -23.97 5.44 -5.26
N ARG A 108 -24.47 4.75 -6.30
CA ARG A 108 -24.86 3.31 -6.18
C ARG A 108 -23.68 2.40 -5.91
N ALA A 109 -22.50 2.71 -6.44
CA ALA A 109 -21.27 1.99 -6.16
C ALA A 109 -20.70 2.30 -4.76
N GLY A 110 -21.31 3.22 -4.01
CA GLY A 110 -20.83 3.65 -2.71
C GLY A 110 -19.65 4.60 -2.77
N ALA A 111 -19.50 5.31 -3.88
CA ALA A 111 -18.50 6.36 -4.01
C ALA A 111 -18.97 7.65 -3.32
N ALA A 112 -18.05 8.32 -2.63
CA ALA A 112 -18.29 9.64 -2.05
C ALA A 112 -18.21 10.74 -3.11
N GLY A 113 -17.40 10.55 -4.15
CA GLY A 113 -17.19 11.50 -5.22
C GLY A 113 -15.82 11.39 -5.85
N LEU A 114 -15.52 12.34 -6.72
CA LEU A 114 -14.21 12.49 -7.35
C LEU A 114 -13.25 13.21 -6.41
N LEU A 115 -12.00 12.77 -6.42
CA LEU A 115 -10.91 13.55 -5.85
C LEU A 115 -10.71 14.79 -6.70
N CYS A 116 -10.73 15.97 -6.07
CA CYS A 116 -10.61 17.26 -6.77
C CYS A 116 -9.39 18.02 -6.28
N HIS A 117 -8.78 18.77 -7.20
CA HIS A 117 -7.85 19.83 -6.89
C HIS A 117 -8.60 21.18 -7.01
N GLY A 118 -8.94 21.80 -5.89
CA GLY A 118 -9.86 22.91 -5.86
C GLY A 118 -11.27 22.51 -6.34
N ARG A 119 -11.73 23.12 -7.43
CA ARG A 119 -13.05 22.82 -8.05
C ARG A 119 -12.98 21.88 -9.25
N GLN A 120 -11.78 21.46 -9.66
CA GLN A 120 -11.61 20.60 -10.83
C GLN A 120 -11.29 19.17 -10.41
N PRO A 121 -11.93 18.16 -11.04
CA PRO A 121 -11.57 16.75 -10.81
C PRO A 121 -10.09 16.51 -11.13
N ALA A 122 -9.41 15.83 -10.23
CA ALA A 122 -8.04 15.42 -10.44
C ALA A 122 -7.97 14.41 -11.61
N VAL A 123 -7.03 14.63 -12.51
CA VAL A 123 -6.79 13.77 -13.68
C VAL A 123 -5.45 13.08 -13.51
N ILE A 124 -5.42 11.78 -13.75
CA ILE A 124 -4.21 10.97 -13.75
C ILE A 124 -3.84 10.67 -15.21
N ALA A 125 -2.58 10.79 -15.54
CA ALA A 125 -2.11 10.47 -16.88
C ALA A 125 -2.08 8.94 -17.10
N ASP A 126 -2.35 8.50 -18.34
CA ASP A 126 -2.25 7.08 -18.71
C ASP A 126 -0.85 6.51 -18.42
N ALA A 127 0.20 7.32 -18.58
CA ALA A 127 1.57 6.94 -18.30
C ALA A 127 1.81 6.60 -16.82
N ASP A 128 1.19 7.34 -15.90
CA ASP A 128 1.34 7.10 -14.46
C ASP A 128 0.68 5.77 -14.06
N LEU A 129 -0.49 5.47 -14.61
CA LEU A 129 -1.15 4.19 -14.37
C LEU A 129 -0.40 3.02 -15.04
N ALA A 130 0.23 3.27 -16.20
CA ALA A 130 1.03 2.26 -16.88
C ALA A 130 2.23 1.83 -16.04
N LEU A 131 2.83 2.72 -15.24
CA LEU A 131 3.89 2.35 -14.32
C LEU A 131 3.45 1.27 -13.34
N TRP A 132 2.28 1.41 -12.72
CA TRP A 132 1.76 0.41 -11.78
C TRP A 132 1.33 -0.88 -12.49
N ARG A 133 0.66 -0.77 -13.64
CA ARG A 133 0.27 -1.94 -14.46
C ARG A 133 1.47 -2.78 -14.88
N ASN A 134 2.59 -2.14 -15.21
CA ASN A 134 3.83 -2.83 -15.58
C ASN A 134 4.51 -3.54 -14.39
N LEU A 135 4.19 -3.14 -13.17
CA LEU A 135 4.70 -3.79 -11.95
C LEU A 135 3.82 -4.96 -11.50
N GLU A 136 2.62 -5.10 -12.06
CA GLU A 136 1.70 -6.18 -11.66
C GLU A 136 2.17 -7.53 -12.18
N ILE A 137 2.22 -8.51 -11.29
CA ILE A 137 2.45 -9.93 -11.59
C ILE A 137 1.26 -10.69 -11.01
N ASP A 138 0.56 -11.47 -11.86
CA ASP A 138 -0.65 -12.20 -11.47
C ASP A 138 -1.71 -11.31 -10.78
N GLY A 139 -1.94 -10.12 -11.34
CA GLY A 139 -2.98 -9.20 -10.90
C GLY A 139 -2.70 -8.41 -9.62
N ALA A 140 -1.47 -8.47 -9.11
CA ALA A 140 -1.05 -7.67 -7.98
C ALA A 140 0.41 -7.22 -8.11
N ILE A 141 0.71 -6.02 -7.63
CA ILE A 141 2.08 -5.53 -7.53
C ILE A 141 2.79 -6.35 -6.44
N PRO A 142 3.95 -6.96 -6.72
CA PRO A 142 4.73 -7.61 -5.69
C PRO A 142 5.07 -6.60 -4.60
N GLY A 143 4.65 -6.85 -3.38
CA GLY A 143 5.08 -6.06 -2.24
C GLY A 143 6.58 -6.24 -2.05
N ALA A 144 7.28 -5.16 -1.85
CA ALA A 144 8.60 -5.23 -1.24
C ALA A 144 8.38 -5.61 0.23
N THR A 145 8.06 -6.87 0.48
CA THR A 145 8.14 -7.37 1.84
C THR A 145 9.62 -7.48 2.14
N PRO A 146 10.18 -6.65 3.00
CA PRO A 146 11.52 -6.92 3.46
C PRO A 146 11.48 -8.30 4.10
N THR A 147 12.10 -9.26 3.42
CA THR A 147 12.19 -10.64 3.94
C THR A 147 13.06 -10.69 5.18
N ARG A 148 13.85 -9.65 5.39
CA ARG A 148 14.80 -9.53 6.51
C ARG A 148 14.77 -8.12 7.09
N PHE A 149 14.91 -8.04 8.39
CA PHE A 149 15.17 -6.80 9.10
C PHE A 149 16.68 -6.69 9.32
N VAL A 150 17.28 -5.64 8.77
CA VAL A 150 18.73 -5.47 8.81
C VAL A 150 19.07 -4.10 9.37
N ILE A 151 19.84 -4.08 10.46
CA ILE A 151 20.60 -2.90 10.89
C ILE A 151 22.07 -3.29 10.81
N PRO A 152 22.81 -2.80 9.82
CA PRO A 152 24.20 -3.20 9.64
C PRO A 152 25.11 -2.58 10.71
N VAL A 153 26.25 -3.21 10.91
CA VAL A 153 27.35 -2.61 11.68
C VAL A 153 27.79 -1.30 11.00
N GLY A 154 28.00 -0.26 11.79
CA GLY A 154 28.33 1.07 11.29
C GLY A 154 27.13 1.96 10.99
N ALA A 155 25.90 1.45 11.05
CA ALA A 155 24.71 2.28 10.91
C ALA A 155 24.65 3.35 12.00
N GLN A 156 24.11 4.52 11.67
CA GLN A 156 23.84 5.59 12.64
C GLN A 156 22.42 5.47 13.13
N VAL A 157 22.26 5.39 14.44
CA VAL A 157 20.96 5.33 15.10
C VAL A 157 20.86 6.37 16.20
N ARG A 158 19.66 6.89 16.44
CA ARG A 158 19.37 7.76 17.57
C ARG A 158 18.65 6.98 18.65
N ILE A 159 19.15 7.07 19.87
CA ILE A 159 18.49 6.49 21.03
C ILE A 159 17.36 7.41 21.47
N MET A 160 16.15 6.87 21.60
CA MET A 160 14.95 7.64 21.94
C MET A 160 14.60 7.60 23.42
N GLU A 161 15.05 6.56 24.13
CA GLU A 161 14.68 6.33 25.53
C GLU A 161 15.89 5.93 26.39
N GLY A 162 15.74 6.09 27.70
CA GLY A 162 16.78 5.73 28.68
C GLY A 162 17.80 6.83 28.92
N ILE A 163 18.88 6.47 29.60
CA ILE A 163 19.94 7.42 30.07
C ILE A 163 20.76 7.99 28.90
N PHE A 164 20.69 7.40 27.72
CA PHE A 164 21.37 7.84 26.51
C PHE A 164 20.41 8.49 25.50
N ALA A 165 19.17 8.78 25.88
CA ALA A 165 18.17 9.38 25.00
C ALA A 165 18.69 10.66 24.32
N GLY A 166 18.42 10.79 23.02
CA GLY A 166 18.83 11.92 22.19
C GLY A 166 20.24 11.82 21.60
N GLN A 167 21.04 10.81 21.95
CA GLN A 167 22.36 10.60 21.35
C GLN A 167 22.26 9.90 19.99
N ASP A 168 23.03 10.41 19.02
CA ASP A 168 23.32 9.71 17.77
C ASP A 168 24.53 8.81 18.01
N VAL A 169 24.38 7.52 17.77
CA VAL A 169 25.36 6.50 18.10
C VAL A 169 25.57 5.54 16.91
N THR A 170 26.75 4.94 16.87
CA THR A 170 27.12 3.98 15.82
C THR A 170 26.87 2.56 16.28
N VAL A 171 26.24 1.75 15.45
CA VAL A 171 26.00 0.33 15.69
C VAL A 171 27.30 -0.45 15.60
N GLN A 172 27.68 -1.11 16.68
CA GLN A 172 28.85 -1.99 16.77
C GLN A 172 28.49 -3.45 16.44
N ARG A 173 27.35 -3.93 16.92
CA ARG A 173 26.76 -5.22 16.54
C ARG A 173 25.34 -5.00 16.07
N GLY A 174 25.13 -5.17 14.79
CA GLY A 174 23.84 -5.04 14.14
C GLY A 174 22.97 -6.27 14.29
N ILE A 175 21.86 -6.26 13.58
CA ILE A 175 20.93 -7.38 13.50
C ILE A 175 20.61 -7.66 12.02
N ASP A 176 20.52 -8.93 11.68
CA ASP A 176 20.08 -9.41 10.36
C ASP A 176 19.26 -10.68 10.58
N VAL A 177 17.94 -10.51 10.67
CA VAL A 177 17.00 -11.60 10.97
C VAL A 177 15.84 -11.59 9.97
N PRO A 178 15.25 -12.74 9.65
CA PRO A 178 13.98 -12.79 8.94
C PRO A 178 12.94 -11.96 9.68
N LEU A 179 12.12 -11.19 8.94
CA LEU A 179 11.13 -10.29 9.55
C LEU A 179 10.13 -11.03 10.44
N GLY A 180 9.84 -12.31 10.12
CA GLY A 180 8.96 -13.16 10.92
C GLY A 180 9.59 -13.70 12.21
N GLU A 181 10.90 -13.56 12.37
CA GLU A 181 11.67 -13.96 13.58
C GLU A 181 12.08 -12.74 14.42
N LEU A 182 11.72 -11.52 13.98
CA LEU A 182 12.01 -10.32 14.74
C LEU A 182 11.22 -10.36 16.05
N ASP A 183 11.93 -10.45 17.16
CA ASP A 183 11.36 -10.41 18.51
C ASP A 183 11.36 -8.96 19.02
N ASP A 184 10.34 -8.60 19.81
CA ASP A 184 10.24 -7.31 20.52
C ASP A 184 11.43 -7.08 21.48
N ARG A 185 12.17 -8.16 21.82
CA ARG A 185 13.38 -8.14 22.64
C ARG A 185 14.67 -8.16 21.82
N ALA A 186 14.58 -8.02 20.51
CA ALA A 186 15.78 -7.97 19.68
C ALA A 186 16.63 -6.75 20.06
N ARG A 187 17.92 -6.97 20.20
CA ARG A 187 18.88 -5.97 20.68
C ARG A 187 20.00 -5.75 19.69
N ILE A 188 20.46 -4.52 19.67
CA ILE A 188 21.71 -4.14 18.99
C ILE A 188 22.71 -3.63 20.00
N VAL A 189 24.00 -3.71 19.65
CA VAL A 189 25.06 -3.08 20.46
C VAL A 189 25.47 -1.79 19.75
N VAL A 190 25.43 -0.70 20.48
CA VAL A 190 25.81 0.63 19.98
C VAL A 190 26.98 1.19 20.80
N LEU A 191 27.75 2.09 20.20
CA LEU A 191 28.80 2.83 20.89
C LEU A 191 28.22 4.15 21.43
N ALA A 192 27.84 4.17 22.68
CA ALA A 192 27.39 5.38 23.38
C ALA A 192 28.55 6.09 24.10
N HIS A 193 28.55 7.42 24.04
CA HIS A 193 29.59 8.22 24.68
C HIS A 193 29.17 8.55 26.11
N LEU A 194 29.98 8.09 27.07
CA LEU A 194 29.83 8.42 28.49
C LEU A 194 31.17 8.94 29.04
N PHE A 195 31.16 10.13 29.63
CA PHE A 195 32.36 10.77 30.22
C PHE A 195 33.55 10.82 29.22
N GLY A 196 33.29 11.10 27.95
CA GLY A 196 34.35 11.21 26.93
C GLY A 196 34.90 9.87 26.41
N ARG A 197 34.31 8.75 26.81
CA ARG A 197 34.70 7.40 26.36
C ARG A 197 33.55 6.74 25.64
N ALA A 198 33.87 6.07 24.53
CA ALA A 198 32.89 5.25 23.78
C ALA A 198 32.74 3.90 24.52
N ASN A 199 31.55 3.58 24.94
CA ASN A 199 31.22 2.33 25.61
C ASN A 199 30.20 1.54 24.81
N PRO A 200 30.37 0.22 24.64
CA PRO A 200 29.37 -0.63 24.05
C PRO A 200 28.17 -0.76 24.99
N VAL A 201 26.96 -0.47 24.46
CA VAL A 201 25.71 -0.55 25.20
C VAL A 201 24.73 -1.39 24.41
N GLU A 202 24.07 -2.34 25.05
CA GLU A 202 22.95 -3.06 24.45
C GLU A 202 21.69 -2.20 24.56
N VAL A 203 20.98 -2.04 23.42
CA VAL A 203 19.76 -1.24 23.32
C VAL A 203 18.70 -2.07 22.61
N ASP A 204 17.47 -2.03 23.11
CA ASP A 204 16.34 -2.68 22.46
C ASP A 204 15.97 -1.95 21.16
N LEU A 205 15.57 -2.68 20.13
CA LEU A 205 15.21 -2.10 18.83
C LEU A 205 14.08 -1.05 18.93
N GLY A 206 13.14 -1.24 19.85
CA GLY A 206 12.07 -0.28 20.09
C GLY A 206 12.53 1.08 20.61
N GLN A 207 13.77 1.16 21.13
CA GLN A 207 14.34 2.38 21.71
C GLN A 207 15.23 3.17 20.76
N VAL A 208 15.36 2.74 19.50
CA VAL A 208 16.25 3.39 18.53
C VAL A 208 15.53 3.72 17.22
N ILE A 209 15.94 4.82 16.59
CA ILE A 209 15.55 5.20 15.23
C ILE A 209 16.78 5.24 14.35
N VAL A 210 16.74 4.59 13.20
CA VAL A 210 17.81 4.64 12.21
C VAL A 210 17.83 6.03 11.59
N THR A 211 18.90 6.80 11.78
CA THR A 211 19.04 8.17 11.24
C THR A 211 19.74 8.21 9.89
N GLN A 212 20.63 7.25 9.62
CA GLN A 212 21.22 7.03 8.30
C GLN A 212 21.31 5.53 8.05
N SER A 213 20.56 5.04 7.11
CA SER A 213 20.75 3.70 6.55
C SER A 213 21.94 3.76 5.61
N GLY A 214 23.03 3.07 5.96
CA GLY A 214 24.01 2.68 4.96
C GLY A 214 23.27 1.92 3.85
N SER A 215 23.40 2.42 2.60
CA SER A 215 22.89 1.89 1.35
C SER A 215 22.24 0.51 1.43
N LEU A 216 20.93 0.46 1.25
CA LEU A 216 20.21 -0.77 0.91
C LEU A 216 20.75 -1.28 -0.43
N ARG A 217 21.45 -2.40 -0.41
CA ARG A 217 21.72 -3.24 -1.59
C ARG A 217 20.67 -4.33 -1.69
#